data_58c05162bdc88e9ad96d43f8aa571b7a
#
_entry.id   58c05162bdc88e9ad96d43f8aa571b7a
#
_cell.length_a   1.000
_cell.length_b   1.000
_cell.length_c   1.000
_cell.angle_alpha   90.00
_cell.angle_beta   90.00
_cell.angle_gamma   90.00
#
_symmetry.space_group_name_H-M   'P 1'
#
loop_
_entity.id
_entity.type
_entity.pdbx_description
1 polymer ?
#
loop_
_entity_poly.entity_id
_entity_poly.type
_entity_poly.pdbx_seq_one_letter_code
_entity_poly.pdbx_strand_id
1 'polypeptide(L)'
;MQQRYTKICTALALTLVTGLATAQSLEQAVAQTLATNPEIKGAYNDFMSRAESIRASKGQYLPSVDLEAGIGYEDYDDTVNDTGDYSPSDATLSIRQLLWDGSITYHDIQRNKSEAEAQRYQLLADAQNKALRVTEVYLAALQAREVLTLSESNYQIHQRIYTDIKKRTDAGIGSTADLSQIEGRLARAESNLIAAQNNLQDKVTEFYREVGEQPVNLVRPEVDINFMPTSLTRALEVAQENNPTLKTARNDIDAAQSQYKQAKGDFWPTFTLEASQEWGEDLDGTPGHTDELKAGLRMRYNLYNGGTDLAESRRAAYQVNQSKDIRDRAHRLLEESTRLAWSALELSERQTQYLQKHVDASARTVSAYEKQFQIGQRTLLDVLNTENELFNARKAYLQADYDGILARYRVLNATGQLLDEMRVDIPDAWEKSVR
;
A
#
# COMPACT_ATOMS: atom_id res chain seq x y z
N MET A 1 1.44 68.42 -9.31
CA MET A 1 1.41 68.99 -7.93
C MET A 1 1.26 67.84 -6.95
N GLN A 2 2.24 67.76 -6.10
CA GLN A 2 2.42 67.02 -4.84
C GLN A 2 1.86 65.61 -4.69
N GLN A 3 2.80 64.69 -4.79
CA GLN A 3 2.77 63.33 -4.28
C GLN A 3 2.74 63.39 -2.73
N ARG A 4 1.87 62.56 -2.12
CA ARG A 4 1.99 62.17 -0.73
C ARG A 4 2.30 60.67 -0.67
N TYR A 5 3.55 60.36 -0.36
CA TYR A 5 3.99 59.03 0.01
C TYR A 5 3.50 58.68 1.42
N THR A 6 2.64 57.70 1.51
CA THR A 6 2.28 57.10 2.81
C THR A 6 3.16 55.88 3.00
N LYS A 7 4.10 55.96 3.95
CA LYS A 7 4.94 54.83 4.37
C LYS A 7 4.08 53.84 5.17
N ILE A 8 3.80 52.69 4.60
CA ILE A 8 3.25 51.56 5.35
C ILE A 8 4.43 50.78 5.90
N CYS A 9 4.66 50.91 7.19
CA CYS A 9 5.55 50.02 7.96
C CYS A 9 4.86 48.67 8.13
N THR A 10 5.22 47.69 7.29
CA THR A 10 4.81 46.31 7.48
C THR A 10 5.66 45.72 8.57
N ALA A 11 5.12 45.61 9.79
CA ALA A 11 5.70 44.84 10.87
C ALA A 11 5.62 43.38 10.52
N LEU A 12 6.76 42.79 10.16
CA LEU A 12 6.93 41.34 9.96
C LEU A 12 6.90 40.67 11.34
N ALA A 13 5.72 40.26 11.79
CA ALA A 13 5.59 39.40 12.96
C ALA A 13 6.17 38.04 12.59
N LEU A 14 7.43 37.80 12.97
CA LEU A 14 8.04 36.49 13.02
C LEU A 14 7.33 35.70 14.12
N THR A 15 6.26 35.00 13.81
CA THR A 15 5.72 33.95 14.67
C THR A 15 6.74 32.82 14.70
N LEU A 16 7.57 32.82 15.75
CA LEU A 16 8.28 31.61 16.19
C LEU A 16 7.20 30.58 16.50
N VAL A 17 6.92 29.70 15.53
CA VAL A 17 6.28 28.42 15.80
C VAL A 17 7.30 27.64 16.62
N THR A 18 7.26 27.81 17.94
CA THR A 18 7.85 26.84 18.86
C THR A 18 7.12 25.55 18.58
N GLY A 19 7.76 24.66 17.80
CA GLY A 19 7.31 23.29 17.63
C GLY A 19 7.23 22.68 19.02
N LEU A 20 6.05 22.71 19.63
CA LEU A 20 5.73 21.77 20.69
C LEU A 20 6.02 20.42 20.06
N ALA A 21 7.01 19.71 20.59
CA ALA A 21 7.29 18.34 20.23
C ALA A 21 6.06 17.51 20.63
N THR A 22 5.02 17.56 19.78
CA THR A 22 3.80 16.79 19.98
C THR A 22 4.20 15.33 19.85
N ALA A 23 3.80 14.53 20.82
CA ALA A 23 3.98 13.09 20.76
C ALA A 23 3.32 12.58 19.47
N GLN A 24 4.09 11.84 18.67
CA GLN A 24 3.61 11.29 17.41
C GLN A 24 2.79 10.01 17.68
N SER A 25 1.50 10.01 17.34
CA SER A 25 0.65 8.82 17.44
C SER A 25 0.81 7.91 16.23
N LEU A 26 0.35 6.65 16.35
CA LEU A 26 0.34 5.70 15.25
C LEU A 26 -0.54 6.18 14.09
N GLU A 27 -1.72 6.71 14.41
CA GLU A 27 -2.69 7.23 13.43
C GLU A 27 -2.08 8.38 12.62
N GLN A 28 -1.35 9.29 13.29
CA GLN A 28 -0.63 10.38 12.62
C GLN A 28 0.46 9.85 11.68
N ALA A 29 1.24 8.85 12.12
CA ALA A 29 2.27 8.24 11.28
C ALA A 29 1.66 7.55 10.04
N VAL A 30 0.52 6.86 10.21
CA VAL A 30 -0.21 6.24 9.10
C VAL A 30 -0.78 7.29 8.15
N ALA A 31 -1.48 8.31 8.66
CA ALA A 31 -2.03 9.39 7.86
C ALA A 31 -0.94 10.11 7.04
N GLN A 32 0.18 10.44 7.67
CA GLN A 32 1.34 11.04 7.01
C GLN A 32 1.88 10.13 5.89
N THR A 33 2.01 8.83 6.17
CA THR A 33 2.49 7.87 5.17
C THR A 33 1.54 7.77 3.98
N LEU A 34 0.25 7.63 4.20
CA LEU A 34 -0.72 7.55 3.10
C LEU A 34 -0.73 8.82 2.24
N ALA A 35 -0.48 9.99 2.83
CA ALA A 35 -0.40 11.26 2.10
C ALA A 35 0.89 11.43 1.29
N THR A 36 2.02 10.88 1.74
CA THR A 36 3.33 11.21 1.18
C THR A 36 4.03 10.06 0.47
N ASN A 37 3.71 8.80 0.82
CA ASN A 37 4.43 7.62 0.35
C ASN A 37 4.33 7.43 -1.18
N PRO A 38 5.46 7.24 -1.89
CA PRO A 38 5.47 7.10 -3.34
C PRO A 38 4.72 5.86 -3.86
N GLU A 39 4.68 4.75 -3.10
CA GLU A 39 3.97 3.53 -3.50
C GLU A 39 2.45 3.79 -3.54
N ILE A 40 1.91 4.48 -2.54
CA ILE A 40 0.48 4.83 -2.48
C ILE A 40 0.12 5.84 -3.57
N LYS A 41 1.00 6.85 -3.81
CA LYS A 41 0.83 7.77 -4.94
C LYS A 41 0.88 7.06 -6.29
N GLY A 42 1.75 6.06 -6.44
CA GLY A 42 1.80 5.19 -7.62
C GLY A 42 0.48 4.44 -7.83
N ALA A 43 -0.02 3.76 -6.80
CA ALA A 43 -1.29 3.05 -6.85
C ALA A 43 -2.49 3.96 -7.17
N TYR A 44 -2.49 5.20 -6.64
CA TYR A 44 -3.49 6.20 -6.99
C TYR A 44 -3.41 6.63 -8.47
N ASN A 45 -2.22 6.85 -8.99
CA ASN A 45 -2.03 7.20 -10.40
C ASN A 45 -2.45 6.05 -11.33
N ASP A 46 -2.21 4.80 -10.95
CA ASP A 46 -2.69 3.62 -11.69
C ASP A 46 -4.22 3.57 -11.72
N PHE A 47 -4.88 3.83 -10.58
CA PHE A 47 -6.32 3.96 -10.52
C PHE A 47 -6.84 5.08 -11.44
N MET A 48 -6.24 6.28 -11.40
CA MET A 48 -6.65 7.40 -12.25
C MET A 48 -6.42 7.11 -13.74
N SER A 49 -5.34 6.42 -14.09
CA SER A 49 -5.08 5.96 -15.46
C SER A 49 -6.19 5.03 -15.97
N ARG A 50 -6.65 4.10 -15.15
CA ARG A 50 -7.78 3.22 -15.48
C ARG A 50 -9.10 3.98 -15.57
N ALA A 51 -9.31 4.98 -14.71
CA ALA A 51 -10.49 5.84 -14.78
C ALA A 51 -10.55 6.65 -16.09
N GLU A 52 -9.42 7.15 -16.60
CA GLU A 52 -9.35 7.82 -17.89
C GLU A 52 -9.60 6.88 -19.08
N SER A 53 -9.28 5.58 -18.95
CA SER A 53 -9.62 4.60 -19.98
C SER A 53 -11.13 4.48 -20.24
N ILE A 54 -11.97 4.76 -19.22
CA ILE A 54 -13.44 4.83 -19.41
C ILE A 54 -13.82 5.98 -20.34
N ARG A 55 -13.16 7.15 -20.19
CA ARG A 55 -13.41 8.31 -21.07
C ARG A 55 -12.95 8.02 -22.48
N ALA A 56 -11.78 7.39 -22.63
CA ALA A 56 -11.27 6.97 -23.93
C ALA A 56 -12.24 6.00 -24.64
N SER A 57 -12.77 4.99 -23.93
CA SER A 57 -13.78 4.09 -24.50
C SER A 57 -15.10 4.80 -24.84
N LYS A 58 -15.58 5.73 -23.99
CA LYS A 58 -16.75 6.55 -24.31
C LYS A 58 -16.52 7.41 -25.54
N GLY A 59 -15.28 7.87 -25.77
CA GLY A 59 -14.88 8.63 -26.95
C GLY A 59 -15.16 7.92 -28.27
N GLN A 60 -15.16 6.58 -28.28
CA GLN A 60 -15.48 5.78 -29.48
C GLN A 60 -16.92 5.96 -29.98
N TYR A 61 -17.85 6.43 -29.13
CA TYR A 61 -19.19 6.80 -29.53
C TYR A 61 -19.30 8.25 -29.99
N LEU A 62 -18.25 9.06 -29.89
CA LEU A 62 -18.25 10.43 -30.39
C LEU A 62 -17.77 10.46 -31.85
N PRO A 63 -18.14 11.46 -32.65
CA PRO A 63 -17.61 11.57 -33.99
C PRO A 63 -16.10 11.83 -33.99
N SER A 64 -15.35 11.12 -34.84
CA SER A 64 -13.99 11.50 -35.20
C SER A 64 -14.05 12.51 -36.38
N VAL A 65 -13.17 13.49 -36.36
CA VAL A 65 -12.96 14.46 -37.41
C VAL A 65 -11.50 14.44 -37.77
N ASP A 66 -11.19 14.02 -38.99
CA ASP A 66 -9.84 13.84 -39.48
C ASP A 66 -9.61 14.73 -40.70
N LEU A 67 -8.46 15.41 -40.77
CA LEU A 67 -7.97 16.13 -41.93
C LEU A 67 -6.72 15.42 -42.42
N GLU A 68 -6.76 14.97 -43.66
CA GLU A 68 -5.62 14.37 -44.35
C GLU A 68 -5.26 15.27 -45.56
N ALA A 69 -3.98 15.53 -45.74
CA ALA A 69 -3.51 16.33 -46.87
C ALA A 69 -2.21 15.77 -47.41
N GLY A 70 -2.08 15.67 -48.72
CA GLY A 70 -0.95 15.13 -49.44
C GLY A 70 -0.51 16.04 -50.60
N ILE A 71 0.78 15.98 -50.88
CA ILE A 71 1.38 16.49 -52.14
C ILE A 71 2.33 15.43 -52.66
N GLY A 72 2.33 15.20 -53.97
CA GLY A 72 3.14 14.16 -54.57
C GLY A 72 3.70 14.52 -55.93
N TYR A 73 4.45 13.59 -56.49
CA TYR A 73 4.82 13.54 -57.89
C TYR A 73 4.38 12.18 -58.39
N GLU A 74 3.71 12.14 -59.55
CA GLU A 74 3.22 10.93 -60.16
C GLU A 74 3.63 10.92 -61.61
N ASP A 75 4.32 9.87 -62.05
CA ASP A 75 4.62 9.59 -63.46
C ASP A 75 3.64 8.48 -63.87
N TYR A 76 2.61 8.89 -64.66
CA TYR A 76 1.50 8.03 -65.02
C TYR A 76 1.58 7.61 -66.49
N ASP A 77 1.63 6.33 -66.75
CA ASP A 77 1.64 5.74 -68.10
C ASP A 77 0.48 4.78 -68.23
N ASP A 78 -0.57 5.19 -68.93
CA ASP A 78 -1.77 4.36 -69.26
C ASP A 78 -2.09 4.45 -70.74
N THR A 79 -2.52 3.33 -71.28
CA THR A 79 -2.86 3.19 -72.71
C THR A 79 -4.13 3.88 -73.09
N VAL A 80 -4.92 4.37 -72.15
CA VAL A 80 -6.26 4.96 -72.35
C VAL A 80 -6.29 6.46 -72.03
N ASN A 81 -5.46 6.90 -71.07
CA ASN A 81 -5.37 8.29 -70.63
C ASN A 81 -4.03 8.92 -71.07
N ASP A 82 -3.96 10.23 -70.96
CA ASP A 82 -2.78 11.01 -71.35
C ASP A 82 -1.57 10.61 -70.49
N THR A 83 -0.48 10.19 -71.10
CA THR A 83 0.79 9.88 -70.46
C THR A 83 1.49 11.15 -70.05
N GLY A 84 1.78 11.35 -68.77
CA GLY A 84 2.44 12.59 -68.32
C GLY A 84 2.92 12.59 -66.86
N ASP A 85 3.73 13.60 -66.56
CA ASP A 85 4.14 13.92 -65.21
C ASP A 85 3.10 14.82 -64.53
N TYR A 86 2.62 14.40 -63.36
CA TYR A 86 1.65 15.11 -62.56
C TYR A 86 2.19 15.49 -61.21
N SER A 87 1.66 16.55 -60.61
CA SER A 87 1.98 16.96 -59.25
C SER A 87 0.70 16.94 -58.38
N PRO A 88 0.21 15.74 -58.03
CA PRO A 88 -1.01 15.62 -57.31
C PRO A 88 -0.93 16.32 -55.96
N SER A 89 -1.99 17.02 -55.59
CA SER A 89 -2.19 17.54 -54.25
C SER A 89 -3.64 17.30 -53.83
N ASP A 90 -3.83 16.85 -52.60
CA ASP A 90 -5.15 16.57 -52.05
C ASP A 90 -5.29 17.07 -50.61
N ALA A 91 -6.53 17.36 -50.23
CA ALA A 91 -6.91 17.58 -48.85
C ALA A 91 -8.32 17.01 -48.64
N THR A 92 -8.42 16.07 -47.70
CA THR A 92 -9.68 15.40 -47.35
C THR A 92 -10.04 15.68 -45.90
N LEU A 93 -11.19 16.31 -45.67
CA LEU A 93 -11.83 16.44 -44.37
C LEU A 93 -12.88 15.34 -44.21
N SER A 94 -12.70 14.45 -43.24
CA SER A 94 -13.64 13.34 -42.98
C SER A 94 -14.22 13.38 -41.58
N ILE A 95 -15.49 12.99 -41.47
CA ILE A 95 -16.23 12.81 -40.22
C ILE A 95 -16.76 11.39 -40.19
N ARG A 96 -16.45 10.67 -39.13
CA ARG A 96 -16.98 9.32 -38.91
C ARG A 96 -17.66 9.24 -37.55
N GLN A 97 -18.90 8.74 -37.50
CA GLN A 97 -19.69 8.51 -36.31
C GLN A 97 -20.08 7.06 -36.20
N LEU A 98 -19.66 6.37 -35.15
CA LEU A 98 -20.14 5.03 -34.82
C LEU A 98 -21.61 5.12 -34.37
N LEU A 99 -22.49 4.37 -35.00
CA LEU A 99 -23.90 4.25 -34.61
C LEU A 99 -24.15 2.98 -33.80
N TRP A 100 -23.59 1.87 -34.25
CA TRP A 100 -23.68 0.58 -33.55
C TRP A 100 -22.66 -0.40 -34.11
N ASP A 101 -22.05 -1.22 -33.21
CA ASP A 101 -20.97 -2.15 -33.50
C ASP A 101 -21.20 -3.55 -32.85
N GLY A 102 -22.43 -4.01 -32.76
CA GLY A 102 -22.71 -5.26 -32.05
C GLY A 102 -22.57 -5.14 -30.53
N SER A 103 -22.58 -3.91 -30.01
CA SER A 103 -22.36 -3.59 -28.59
C SER A 103 -20.92 -3.82 -28.10
N ILE A 104 -19.93 -3.88 -28.99
CA ILE A 104 -18.50 -3.97 -28.65
C ILE A 104 -18.09 -2.80 -27.79
N THR A 105 -18.30 -1.56 -28.25
CA THR A 105 -17.98 -0.33 -27.54
C THR A 105 -18.73 -0.22 -26.20
N TYR A 106 -20.01 -0.64 -26.15
CA TYR A 106 -20.75 -0.67 -24.89
C TYR A 106 -20.11 -1.59 -23.85
N HIS A 107 -19.74 -2.81 -24.24
CA HIS A 107 -19.11 -3.76 -23.36
C HIS A 107 -17.65 -3.41 -23.04
N ASP A 108 -16.95 -2.71 -23.94
CA ASP A 108 -15.63 -2.14 -23.64
C ASP A 108 -15.71 -1.09 -22.52
N ILE A 109 -16.69 -0.18 -22.57
CA ILE A 109 -16.96 0.79 -21.50
C ILE A 109 -17.25 0.07 -20.16
N GLN A 110 -18.08 -0.98 -20.18
CA GLN A 110 -18.38 -1.74 -18.95
C GLN A 110 -17.14 -2.47 -18.43
N ARG A 111 -16.31 -3.04 -19.30
CA ARG A 111 -15.04 -3.66 -18.92
C ARG A 111 -14.12 -2.63 -18.25
N ASN A 112 -13.89 -1.48 -18.88
CA ASN A 112 -13.04 -0.43 -18.33
C ASN A 112 -13.58 0.12 -16.99
N LYS A 113 -14.92 0.21 -16.82
CA LYS A 113 -15.51 0.56 -15.52
C LYS A 113 -15.17 -0.47 -14.43
N SER A 114 -15.34 -1.75 -14.74
CA SER A 114 -15.03 -2.82 -13.76
C SER A 114 -13.53 -2.90 -13.46
N GLU A 115 -12.65 -2.70 -14.46
CA GLU A 115 -11.21 -2.62 -14.25
C GLU A 115 -10.81 -1.42 -13.38
N ALA A 116 -11.42 -0.26 -13.59
CA ALA A 116 -11.17 0.92 -12.76
C ALA A 116 -11.65 0.72 -11.31
N GLU A 117 -12.82 0.09 -11.10
CA GLU A 117 -13.30 -0.28 -9.76
C GLU A 117 -12.39 -1.34 -9.10
N ALA A 118 -11.90 -2.32 -9.85
CA ALA A 118 -10.91 -3.29 -9.35
C ALA A 118 -9.65 -2.57 -8.87
N GLN A 119 -9.12 -1.62 -9.67
CA GLN A 119 -7.93 -0.86 -9.32
C GLN A 119 -8.17 0.07 -8.11
N ARG A 120 -9.38 0.63 -7.96
CA ARG A 120 -9.76 1.40 -6.77
C ARG A 120 -9.72 0.54 -5.51
N TYR A 121 -10.26 -0.67 -5.56
CA TYR A 121 -10.17 -1.60 -4.42
C TYR A 121 -8.75 -2.11 -4.18
N GLN A 122 -7.92 -2.23 -5.23
CA GLN A 122 -6.50 -2.54 -5.09
C GLN A 122 -5.77 -1.41 -4.33
N LEU A 123 -6.02 -0.15 -4.68
CA LEU A 123 -5.48 1.01 -3.94
C LEU A 123 -5.87 0.98 -2.46
N LEU A 124 -7.13 0.63 -2.14
CA LEU A 124 -7.57 0.48 -0.74
C LEU A 124 -6.88 -0.70 -0.05
N ALA A 125 -6.65 -1.82 -0.74
CA ALA A 125 -5.90 -2.95 -0.20
C ALA A 125 -4.43 -2.56 0.08
N ASP A 126 -3.79 -1.83 -0.83
CA ASP A 126 -2.43 -1.34 -0.67
C ASP A 126 -2.32 -0.33 0.49
N ALA A 127 -3.32 0.54 0.67
CA ALA A 127 -3.40 1.47 1.80
C ALA A 127 -3.53 0.72 3.14
N GLN A 128 -4.41 -0.30 3.24
CA GLN A 128 -4.55 -1.15 4.43
C GLN A 128 -3.23 -1.88 4.76
N ASN A 129 -2.58 -2.47 3.75
CA ASN A 129 -1.31 -3.17 3.94
C ASN A 129 -0.18 -2.21 4.33
N LYS A 130 -0.14 -1.01 3.76
CA LYS A 130 0.83 0.02 4.13
C LYS A 130 0.60 0.50 5.57
N ALA A 131 -0.66 0.71 5.99
CA ALA A 131 -0.99 1.04 7.38
C ALA A 131 -0.52 -0.04 8.36
N LEU A 132 -0.72 -1.33 8.03
CA LEU A 132 -0.18 -2.43 8.83
C LEU A 132 1.36 -2.40 8.87
N ARG A 133 2.02 -2.14 7.74
CA ARG A 133 3.49 -2.05 7.68
C ARG A 133 4.02 -0.88 8.53
N VAL A 134 3.36 0.27 8.50
CA VAL A 134 3.68 1.40 9.39
C VAL A 134 3.50 1.00 10.85
N THR A 135 2.41 0.30 11.18
CA THR A 135 2.18 -0.22 12.53
C THR A 135 3.32 -1.14 12.99
N GLU A 136 3.78 -2.05 12.15
CA GLU A 136 4.91 -2.94 12.46
C GLU A 136 6.18 -2.16 12.79
N VAL A 137 6.58 -1.19 11.95
CA VAL A 137 7.81 -0.42 12.20
C VAL A 137 7.67 0.55 13.38
N TYR A 138 6.47 1.09 13.60
CA TYR A 138 6.15 1.94 14.74
C TYR A 138 6.29 1.18 16.07
N LEU A 139 5.66 0.02 16.18
CA LEU A 139 5.74 -0.84 17.37
C LEU A 139 7.16 -1.36 17.59
N ALA A 140 7.88 -1.72 16.52
CA ALA A 140 9.25 -2.17 16.60
C ALA A 140 10.20 -1.06 17.12
N ALA A 141 9.99 0.21 16.73
CA ALA A 141 10.77 1.34 17.23
C ALA A 141 10.48 1.62 18.72
N LEU A 142 9.21 1.55 19.14
CA LEU A 142 8.82 1.65 20.55
C LEU A 142 9.45 0.55 21.39
N GLN A 143 9.30 -0.69 20.96
CA GLN A 143 9.86 -1.87 21.65
C GLN A 143 11.38 -1.75 21.78
N ALA A 144 12.09 -1.37 20.70
CA ALA A 144 13.54 -1.20 20.74
C ALA A 144 13.96 -0.12 21.74
N ARG A 145 13.21 0.96 21.89
CA ARG A 145 13.44 2.00 22.89
C ARG A 145 13.28 1.48 24.31
N GLU A 146 12.23 0.69 24.58
CA GLU A 146 12.00 0.10 25.89
C GLU A 146 13.07 -0.96 26.24
N VAL A 147 13.49 -1.76 25.25
CA VAL A 147 14.61 -2.72 25.43
C VAL A 147 15.92 -2.00 25.71
N LEU A 148 16.18 -0.85 25.09
CA LEU A 148 17.34 -0.01 25.40
C LEU A 148 17.30 0.47 26.87
N THR A 149 16.17 1.04 27.31
CA THR A 149 16.00 1.48 28.69
C THR A 149 16.19 0.34 29.69
N LEU A 150 15.67 -0.86 29.37
CA LEU A 150 15.89 -2.05 30.19
C LEU A 150 17.37 -2.46 30.25
N SER A 151 18.10 -2.36 29.13
CA SER A 151 19.52 -2.69 29.02
C SER A 151 20.39 -1.66 29.76
N GLU A 152 20.04 -0.38 29.71
CA GLU A 152 20.68 0.70 30.50
C GLU A 152 20.54 0.42 32.00
N SER A 153 19.34 0.10 32.46
CA SER A 153 19.08 -0.26 33.86
C SER A 153 19.90 -1.49 34.30
N ASN A 154 19.94 -2.52 33.45
CA ASN A 154 20.73 -3.74 33.73
C ASN A 154 22.22 -3.43 33.83
N TYR A 155 22.77 -2.61 32.92
CA TYR A 155 24.17 -2.16 33.00
C TYR A 155 24.46 -1.39 34.29
N GLN A 156 23.60 -0.44 34.67
CA GLN A 156 23.74 0.34 35.88
C GLN A 156 23.72 -0.53 37.17
N ILE A 157 22.86 -1.56 37.22
CA ILE A 157 22.81 -2.51 38.33
C ILE A 157 24.13 -3.25 38.43
N HIS A 158 24.65 -3.83 37.36
CA HIS A 158 25.91 -4.55 37.34
C HIS A 158 27.11 -3.65 37.67
N GLN A 159 27.13 -2.41 37.20
CA GLN A 159 28.16 -1.43 37.53
C GLN A 159 28.17 -1.07 39.02
N ARG A 160 27.01 -0.96 39.66
CA ARG A 160 26.88 -0.73 41.09
C ARG A 160 27.45 -1.94 41.88
N ILE A 161 27.02 -3.15 41.53
CA ILE A 161 27.51 -4.37 42.18
C ILE A 161 29.03 -4.51 42.01
N TYR A 162 29.57 -4.25 40.82
CA TYR A 162 31.02 -4.26 40.57
C TYR A 162 31.75 -3.25 41.48
N THR A 163 31.26 -2.05 41.61
CA THR A 163 31.87 -1.02 42.46
C THR A 163 31.90 -1.45 43.91
N ASP A 164 30.84 -2.09 44.44
CA ASP A 164 30.76 -2.53 45.82
C ASP A 164 31.66 -3.75 46.07
N ILE A 165 31.70 -4.72 45.18
CA ILE A 165 32.58 -5.91 45.31
C ILE A 165 34.05 -5.48 45.20
N LYS A 166 34.40 -4.59 44.26
CA LYS A 166 35.76 -4.07 44.11
C LYS A 166 36.23 -3.38 45.39
N LYS A 167 35.43 -2.50 45.99
CA LYS A 167 35.77 -1.86 47.28
C LYS A 167 36.04 -2.88 48.40
N ARG A 168 35.22 -3.94 48.49
CA ARG A 168 35.43 -5.04 49.50
C ARG A 168 36.71 -5.82 49.24
N THR A 169 37.02 -6.14 47.98
CA THR A 169 38.23 -6.85 47.60
C THR A 169 39.50 -6.01 47.84
N ASP A 170 39.46 -4.71 47.45
CA ASP A 170 40.56 -3.78 47.70
C ASP A 170 40.81 -3.56 49.20
N ALA A 171 39.79 -3.68 50.05
CA ALA A 171 39.90 -3.63 51.51
C ALA A 171 40.31 -4.98 52.12
N GLY A 172 40.56 -6.03 51.33
CA GLY A 172 40.97 -7.35 51.79
C GLY A 172 39.86 -8.21 52.44
N ILE A 173 38.60 -7.80 52.35
CA ILE A 173 37.44 -8.53 52.91
C ILE A 173 36.55 -9.18 51.82
N GLY A 174 36.94 -9.05 50.54
CA GLY A 174 36.24 -9.64 49.39
C GLY A 174 37.04 -10.75 48.71
N SER A 175 36.34 -11.58 47.93
CA SER A 175 36.93 -12.67 47.13
C SER A 175 37.37 -12.11 45.75
N THR A 176 38.58 -12.45 45.31
CA THR A 176 39.06 -12.18 43.94
C THR A 176 38.24 -12.92 42.87
N ALA A 177 37.70 -14.10 43.24
CA ALA A 177 36.82 -14.87 42.36
C ALA A 177 35.48 -14.14 42.13
N ASP A 178 34.89 -13.51 43.15
CA ASP A 178 33.68 -12.71 43.03
C ASP A 178 33.94 -11.46 42.19
N LEU A 179 35.12 -10.82 42.34
CA LEU A 179 35.50 -9.68 41.52
C LEU A 179 35.59 -10.07 40.03
N SER A 180 36.31 -11.13 39.70
CA SER A 180 36.40 -11.62 38.30
C SER A 180 35.05 -12.03 37.74
N GLN A 181 34.15 -12.56 38.55
CA GLN A 181 32.80 -12.95 38.14
C GLN A 181 31.95 -11.75 37.78
N ILE A 182 31.93 -10.71 38.63
CA ILE A 182 31.17 -9.49 38.32
C ILE A 182 31.77 -8.70 37.15
N GLU A 183 33.11 -8.72 36.96
CA GLU A 183 33.75 -8.13 35.77
C GLU A 183 33.23 -8.76 34.47
N GLY A 184 33.16 -10.10 34.43
CA GLY A 184 32.59 -10.81 33.27
C GLY A 184 31.10 -10.50 33.03
N ARG A 185 30.32 -10.34 34.11
CA ARG A 185 28.90 -10.00 34.04
C ARG A 185 28.70 -8.55 33.60
N LEU A 186 29.51 -7.62 34.07
CA LEU A 186 29.49 -6.22 33.67
C LEU A 186 29.83 -6.06 32.17
N ALA A 187 30.90 -6.73 31.69
CA ALA A 187 31.25 -6.73 30.28
C ALA A 187 30.12 -7.28 29.38
N ARG A 188 29.41 -8.33 29.86
CA ARG A 188 28.23 -8.84 29.15
C ARG A 188 27.07 -7.85 29.14
N ALA A 189 26.80 -7.15 30.24
CA ALA A 189 25.75 -6.14 30.34
C ALA A 189 26.05 -4.96 29.40
N GLU A 190 27.31 -4.54 29.32
CA GLU A 190 27.77 -3.50 28.39
C GLU A 190 27.59 -3.92 26.90
N SER A 191 27.97 -5.15 26.56
CA SER A 191 27.73 -5.71 25.22
C SER A 191 26.24 -5.74 24.86
N ASN A 192 25.37 -6.11 25.83
CA ASN A 192 23.92 -6.09 25.63
C ASN A 192 23.39 -4.65 25.41
N LEU A 193 23.93 -3.67 26.13
CA LEU A 193 23.58 -2.25 25.95
C LEU A 193 23.95 -1.75 24.55
N ILE A 194 25.19 -2.03 24.10
CA ILE A 194 25.63 -1.66 22.74
C ILE A 194 24.74 -2.32 21.67
N ALA A 195 24.39 -3.59 21.85
CA ALA A 195 23.49 -4.29 20.95
C ALA A 195 22.08 -3.67 20.92
N ALA A 196 21.56 -3.23 22.07
CA ALA A 196 20.26 -2.56 22.16
C ALA A 196 20.28 -1.17 21.50
N GLN A 197 21.38 -0.41 21.63
CA GLN A 197 21.59 0.88 20.94
C GLN A 197 21.58 0.72 19.42
N ASN A 198 22.34 -0.28 18.91
CA ASN A 198 22.36 -0.58 17.49
C ASN A 198 20.99 -0.99 16.98
N ASN A 199 20.29 -1.88 17.69
CA ASN A 199 18.94 -2.31 17.31
C ASN A 199 17.95 -1.13 17.26
N LEU A 200 18.02 -0.18 18.20
CA LEU A 200 17.19 1.02 18.13
C LEU A 200 17.49 1.85 16.89
N GLN A 201 18.77 2.03 16.56
CA GLN A 201 19.18 2.76 15.36
C GLN A 201 18.65 2.09 14.08
N ASP A 202 18.70 0.77 13.99
CA ASP A 202 18.15 0.00 12.88
C ASP A 202 16.63 0.23 12.75
N LYS A 203 15.88 0.16 13.88
CA LYS A 203 14.42 0.34 13.89
C LYS A 203 14.00 1.77 13.58
N VAL A 204 14.77 2.78 14.01
CA VAL A 204 14.58 4.18 13.63
C VAL A 204 14.77 4.36 12.11
N THR A 205 15.77 3.69 11.52
CA THR A 205 16.02 3.75 10.08
C THR A 205 14.92 3.05 9.28
N GLU A 206 14.42 1.89 9.74
CA GLU A 206 13.27 1.21 9.14
C GLU A 206 12.01 2.09 9.19
N PHE A 207 11.75 2.73 10.33
CA PHE A 207 10.64 3.65 10.51
C PHE A 207 10.74 4.84 9.53
N TYR A 208 11.91 5.48 9.45
CA TYR A 208 12.14 6.59 8.52
C TYR A 208 11.88 6.19 7.06
N ARG A 209 12.28 4.99 6.65
CA ARG A 209 12.04 4.50 5.29
C ARG A 209 10.55 4.36 4.97
N GLU A 210 9.74 3.87 5.91
CA GLU A 210 8.31 3.62 5.68
C GLU A 210 7.47 4.91 5.84
N VAL A 211 7.77 5.73 6.85
CA VAL A 211 6.98 6.92 7.21
C VAL A 211 7.47 8.20 6.53
N GLY A 212 8.76 8.26 6.20
CA GLY A 212 9.41 9.43 5.58
C GLY A 212 9.91 10.48 6.57
N GLU A 213 9.67 10.29 7.88
CA GLU A 213 10.08 11.20 8.95
C GLU A 213 10.74 10.43 10.10
N GLN A 214 11.57 11.13 10.91
CA GLN A 214 12.17 10.53 12.09
C GLN A 214 11.11 10.33 13.19
N PRO A 215 11.18 9.22 13.97
CA PRO A 215 10.24 9.01 15.07
C PRO A 215 10.49 10.01 16.20
N VAL A 216 9.45 10.75 16.60
CA VAL A 216 9.52 11.76 17.67
C VAL A 216 8.54 11.40 18.77
N ASN A 217 9.04 11.06 19.97
CA ASN A 217 8.22 10.78 21.14
C ASN A 217 7.01 9.89 20.86
N LEU A 218 7.26 8.72 20.24
CA LEU A 218 6.21 7.76 19.91
C LEU A 218 5.40 7.38 21.16
N VAL A 219 4.09 7.30 21.00
CA VAL A 219 3.14 6.93 22.07
C VAL A 219 2.68 5.49 21.83
N ARG A 220 2.53 4.73 22.93
CA ARG A 220 1.98 3.37 22.84
C ARG A 220 0.53 3.44 22.34
N PRO A 221 0.21 2.78 21.22
CA PRO A 221 -1.14 2.81 20.67
C PRO A 221 -2.07 1.87 21.44
N GLU A 222 -3.36 2.24 21.50
CA GLU A 222 -4.43 1.43 22.06
C GLU A 222 -5.46 1.14 20.97
N VAL A 223 -5.79 -0.14 20.78
CA VAL A 223 -6.80 -0.56 19.79
C VAL A 223 -8.20 -0.35 20.34
N ASP A 224 -9.07 0.30 19.58
CA ASP A 224 -10.50 0.43 19.95
C ASP A 224 -11.19 -0.94 19.86
N ILE A 225 -11.54 -1.48 21.03
CA ILE A 225 -12.11 -2.82 21.17
C ILE A 225 -13.46 -2.98 20.43
N ASN A 226 -14.14 -1.87 20.12
CA ASN A 226 -15.43 -1.91 19.41
C ASN A 226 -15.27 -2.36 17.94
N PHE A 227 -14.08 -2.20 17.35
CA PHE A 227 -13.77 -2.70 16.01
C PHE A 227 -13.29 -4.15 16.01
N MET A 228 -12.95 -4.71 17.18
CA MET A 228 -12.47 -6.08 17.27
C MET A 228 -13.62 -7.09 17.15
N PRO A 229 -13.51 -8.08 16.24
CA PRO A 229 -14.49 -9.17 16.18
C PRO A 229 -14.55 -9.95 17.49
N THR A 230 -15.74 -10.38 17.89
CA THR A 230 -15.96 -11.12 19.14
C THR A 230 -15.60 -12.61 19.05
N SER A 231 -15.40 -13.14 17.83
CA SER A 231 -15.05 -14.53 17.59
C SER A 231 -14.40 -14.71 16.22
N LEU A 232 -13.66 -15.82 16.04
CA LEU A 232 -13.09 -16.19 14.73
C LEU A 232 -14.15 -16.25 13.62
N THR A 233 -15.34 -16.82 13.93
CA THR A 233 -16.44 -16.88 12.95
C THR A 233 -16.84 -15.49 12.50
N ARG A 234 -17.01 -14.55 13.43
CA ARG A 234 -17.36 -13.17 13.11
C ARG A 234 -16.23 -12.47 12.34
N ALA A 235 -14.95 -12.73 12.69
CA ALA A 235 -13.81 -12.21 11.95
C ALA A 235 -13.81 -12.66 10.48
N LEU A 236 -14.10 -13.94 10.23
CA LEU A 236 -14.20 -14.50 8.87
C LEU A 236 -15.36 -13.88 8.07
N GLU A 237 -16.54 -13.70 8.68
CA GLU A 237 -17.68 -13.05 8.03
C GLU A 237 -17.33 -11.62 7.62
N VAL A 238 -16.83 -10.81 8.56
CA VAL A 238 -16.45 -9.42 8.31
C VAL A 238 -15.35 -9.32 7.25
N ALA A 239 -14.36 -10.22 7.29
CA ALA A 239 -13.31 -10.29 6.27
C ALA A 239 -13.88 -10.54 4.87
N GLN A 240 -14.82 -11.46 4.73
CA GLN A 240 -15.46 -11.77 3.43
C GLN A 240 -16.31 -10.62 2.88
N GLU A 241 -16.90 -9.80 3.75
CA GLU A 241 -17.71 -8.64 3.36
C GLU A 241 -16.86 -7.42 2.99
N ASN A 242 -15.85 -7.12 3.82
CA ASN A 242 -15.18 -5.84 3.79
C ASN A 242 -13.81 -5.86 3.10
N ASN A 243 -13.13 -7.02 3.04
CA ASN A 243 -11.76 -7.06 2.55
C ASN A 243 -11.64 -6.56 1.09
N PRO A 244 -10.81 -5.52 0.83
CA PRO A 244 -10.69 -4.91 -0.49
C PRO A 244 -10.18 -5.88 -1.57
N THR A 245 -9.30 -6.83 -1.22
CA THR A 245 -8.76 -7.81 -2.17
C THR A 245 -9.85 -8.70 -2.76
N LEU A 246 -10.86 -9.10 -1.98
CA LEU A 246 -12.00 -9.85 -2.51
C LEU A 246 -12.90 -8.96 -3.38
N LYS A 247 -13.04 -7.67 -3.06
CA LYS A 247 -13.78 -6.72 -3.89
C LYS A 247 -13.07 -6.49 -5.23
N THR A 248 -11.74 -6.41 -5.25
CA THR A 248 -10.93 -6.42 -6.48
C THR A 248 -11.25 -7.63 -7.33
N ALA A 249 -11.12 -8.84 -6.79
CA ALA A 249 -11.36 -10.07 -7.54
C ALA A 249 -12.79 -10.22 -8.08
N ARG A 250 -13.80 -9.66 -7.41
CA ARG A 250 -15.19 -9.61 -7.91
C ARG A 250 -15.31 -8.69 -9.13
N ASN A 251 -14.71 -7.50 -9.09
CA ASN A 251 -14.70 -6.57 -10.21
C ASN A 251 -13.88 -7.11 -11.41
N ASP A 252 -12.82 -7.88 -11.17
CA ASP A 252 -12.07 -8.57 -12.24
C ASP A 252 -12.93 -9.60 -12.95
N ILE A 253 -13.83 -10.30 -12.27
CA ILE A 253 -14.80 -11.20 -12.89
C ILE A 253 -15.78 -10.42 -13.77
N ASP A 254 -16.28 -9.27 -13.29
CA ASP A 254 -17.22 -8.42 -14.04
C ASP A 254 -16.55 -7.85 -15.28
N ALA A 255 -15.26 -7.47 -15.19
CA ALA A 255 -14.45 -7.05 -16.33
C ALA A 255 -14.29 -8.18 -17.36
N ALA A 256 -13.92 -9.38 -16.91
CA ALA A 256 -13.78 -10.55 -17.79
C ALA A 256 -15.12 -10.96 -18.45
N GLN A 257 -16.26 -10.85 -17.74
CA GLN A 257 -17.59 -11.08 -18.30
C GLN A 257 -17.93 -10.04 -19.37
N SER A 258 -17.57 -8.77 -19.15
CA SER A 258 -17.76 -7.70 -20.12
C SER A 258 -16.90 -7.93 -21.37
N GLN A 259 -15.66 -8.37 -21.21
CA GLN A 259 -14.76 -8.76 -22.30
C GLN A 259 -15.33 -9.95 -23.10
N TYR A 260 -15.92 -10.94 -22.44
CA TYR A 260 -16.58 -12.06 -23.13
C TYR A 260 -17.78 -11.61 -23.95
N LYS A 261 -18.57 -10.66 -23.43
CA LYS A 261 -19.70 -10.07 -24.18
C LYS A 261 -19.21 -9.22 -25.35
N GLN A 262 -18.11 -8.48 -25.17
CA GLN A 262 -17.44 -7.70 -26.21
C GLN A 262 -17.02 -8.61 -27.39
N ALA A 263 -16.35 -9.75 -27.11
CA ALA A 263 -15.94 -10.72 -28.13
C ALA A 263 -17.13 -11.37 -28.89
N LYS A 264 -18.34 -11.28 -28.37
CA LYS A 264 -19.54 -11.70 -29.09
C LYS A 264 -20.07 -10.63 -30.04
N GLY A 265 -19.65 -9.40 -29.90
CA GLY A 265 -20.02 -8.31 -30.80
C GLY A 265 -19.54 -8.51 -32.22
N ASP A 266 -18.40 -9.21 -32.42
CA ASP A 266 -17.83 -9.52 -33.74
C ASP A 266 -18.75 -10.38 -34.64
N PHE A 267 -19.75 -11.06 -34.04
CA PHE A 267 -20.78 -11.79 -34.77
C PHE A 267 -21.89 -10.89 -35.34
N TRP A 268 -21.82 -9.57 -35.13
CA TRP A 268 -22.84 -8.62 -35.55
C TRP A 268 -22.27 -7.59 -36.49
N PRO A 269 -23.10 -6.95 -37.38
CA PRO A 269 -22.64 -5.89 -38.26
C PRO A 269 -22.30 -4.61 -37.50
N THR A 270 -21.40 -3.80 -38.04
CA THR A 270 -21.10 -2.45 -37.59
C THR A 270 -21.78 -1.44 -38.51
N PHE A 271 -22.42 -0.42 -37.94
CA PHE A 271 -23.03 0.71 -38.65
C PHE A 271 -22.32 2.01 -38.31
N THR A 272 -21.88 2.73 -39.35
CA THR A 272 -21.21 4.01 -39.22
C THR A 272 -21.91 5.07 -40.14
N LEU A 273 -22.02 6.30 -39.66
CA LEU A 273 -22.31 7.45 -40.48
C LEU A 273 -20.97 8.07 -40.88
N GLU A 274 -20.78 8.27 -42.20
CA GLU A 274 -19.54 8.82 -42.75
C GLU A 274 -19.87 10.00 -43.66
N ALA A 275 -19.07 11.08 -43.55
CA ALA A 275 -19.10 12.20 -44.47
C ALA A 275 -17.66 12.62 -44.75
N SER A 276 -17.36 12.92 -46.02
CA SER A 276 -16.05 13.43 -46.41
C SER A 276 -16.17 14.50 -47.49
N GLN A 277 -15.35 15.52 -47.39
CA GLN A 277 -15.12 16.52 -48.41
C GLN A 277 -13.67 16.41 -48.86
N GLU A 278 -13.48 16.15 -50.14
CA GLU A 278 -12.18 16.03 -50.78
C GLU A 278 -11.96 17.21 -51.73
N TRP A 279 -10.83 17.84 -51.65
CA TRP A 279 -10.30 18.85 -52.57
C TRP A 279 -9.02 18.31 -53.16
N GLY A 280 -8.91 18.28 -54.49
CA GLY A 280 -7.73 17.75 -55.15
C GLY A 280 -7.39 18.46 -56.43
N GLU A 281 -6.12 18.38 -56.81
CA GLU A 281 -5.58 18.84 -58.08
C GLU A 281 -4.74 17.74 -58.68
N ASP A 282 -4.93 17.45 -59.98
CA ASP A 282 -4.18 16.46 -60.76
C ASP A 282 -4.16 15.03 -60.15
N LEU A 283 -5.30 14.58 -59.64
CA LEU A 283 -5.41 13.27 -58.96
C LEU A 283 -5.50 12.10 -59.97
N ASP A 284 -4.85 10.98 -59.65
CA ASP A 284 -4.93 9.69 -60.41
C ASP A 284 -4.68 9.85 -61.92
N GLY A 285 -3.66 10.63 -62.32
CA GLY A 285 -3.30 10.87 -63.72
C GLY A 285 -4.34 11.68 -64.48
N THR A 286 -5.29 12.33 -63.83
CA THR A 286 -6.30 13.18 -64.45
C THR A 286 -6.01 14.65 -64.11
N PRO A 287 -5.62 15.48 -65.12
CA PRO A 287 -5.35 16.88 -64.83
C PRO A 287 -6.63 17.66 -64.50
N GLY A 288 -6.50 18.52 -63.48
CA GLY A 288 -7.55 19.46 -63.08
C GLY A 288 -7.99 19.34 -61.66
N HIS A 289 -8.99 20.17 -61.29
CA HIS A 289 -9.51 20.29 -59.94
C HIS A 289 -10.63 19.29 -59.67
N THR A 290 -10.54 18.62 -58.51
CA THR A 290 -11.55 17.70 -57.97
C THR A 290 -12.13 18.29 -56.68
N ASP A 291 -13.45 18.41 -56.59
CA ASP A 291 -14.18 18.82 -55.39
C ASP A 291 -15.34 17.84 -55.19
N GLU A 292 -15.19 16.92 -54.18
CA GLU A 292 -16.13 15.84 -53.99
C GLU A 292 -16.66 15.78 -52.57
N LEU A 293 -17.97 15.88 -52.38
CA LEU A 293 -18.68 15.67 -51.13
C LEU A 293 -19.36 14.29 -51.14
N LYS A 294 -18.97 13.43 -50.20
CA LYS A 294 -19.61 12.14 -49.96
C LYS A 294 -20.25 12.14 -48.59
N ALA A 295 -21.48 11.66 -48.46
CA ALA A 295 -22.12 11.39 -47.17
C ALA A 295 -22.97 10.12 -47.26
N GLY A 296 -22.89 9.27 -46.24
CA GLY A 296 -23.63 8.00 -46.30
C GLY A 296 -23.63 7.22 -45.01
N LEU A 297 -24.57 6.28 -44.92
CA LEU A 297 -24.60 5.24 -43.89
C LEU A 297 -23.88 4.02 -44.44
N ARG A 298 -22.87 3.55 -43.72
CA ARG A 298 -22.11 2.36 -44.09
C ARG A 298 -22.41 1.21 -43.11
N MET A 299 -22.71 0.03 -43.66
CA MET A 299 -22.77 -1.23 -42.91
C MET A 299 -21.59 -2.09 -43.29
N ARG A 300 -20.87 -2.64 -42.32
CA ARG A 300 -19.85 -3.64 -42.50
C ARG A 300 -20.23 -4.90 -41.72
N TYR A 301 -20.28 -6.03 -42.38
CA TYR A 301 -20.60 -7.32 -41.77
C TYR A 301 -19.66 -8.39 -42.28
N ASN A 302 -18.85 -8.95 -41.41
CA ASN A 302 -18.01 -10.08 -41.75
C ASN A 302 -18.79 -11.39 -41.56
N LEU A 303 -19.09 -12.07 -42.64
CA LEU A 303 -19.88 -13.32 -42.61
C LEU A 303 -19.07 -14.53 -42.18
N TYR A 304 -17.76 -14.53 -42.40
CA TYR A 304 -16.86 -15.60 -42.03
C TYR A 304 -15.43 -15.12 -41.93
N ASN A 305 -14.84 -15.25 -40.74
CA ASN A 305 -13.47 -14.81 -40.43
C ASN A 305 -12.55 -16.04 -40.11
N GLY A 306 -12.65 -17.11 -40.92
CA GLY A 306 -11.78 -18.26 -40.72
C GLY A 306 -11.92 -18.99 -39.36
N GLY A 307 -13.02 -18.75 -38.63
CA GLY A 307 -13.20 -19.28 -37.26
C GLY A 307 -12.56 -18.47 -36.13
N THR A 308 -11.90 -17.36 -36.44
CA THR A 308 -11.22 -16.50 -35.46
C THR A 308 -12.20 -16.00 -34.41
N ASP A 309 -13.36 -15.45 -34.78
CA ASP A 309 -14.33 -14.87 -33.84
C ASP A 309 -14.85 -15.91 -32.84
N LEU A 310 -15.05 -17.15 -33.30
CA LEU A 310 -15.44 -18.26 -32.43
C LEU A 310 -14.32 -18.63 -31.43
N ALA A 311 -13.08 -18.66 -31.92
CA ALA A 311 -11.92 -18.93 -31.05
C ALA A 311 -11.71 -17.83 -30.01
N GLU A 312 -11.84 -16.57 -30.39
CA GLU A 312 -11.75 -15.40 -29.49
C GLU A 312 -12.86 -15.41 -28.44
N SER A 313 -14.11 -15.68 -28.83
CA SER A 313 -15.22 -15.82 -27.87
C SER A 313 -14.98 -16.97 -26.88
N ARG A 314 -14.45 -18.12 -27.33
CA ARG A 314 -14.08 -19.23 -26.44
C ARG A 314 -12.92 -18.88 -25.51
N ARG A 315 -11.89 -18.19 -26.02
CA ARG A 315 -10.77 -17.67 -25.23
C ARG A 315 -11.27 -16.80 -24.10
N ALA A 316 -12.13 -15.81 -24.40
CA ALA A 316 -12.71 -14.93 -23.41
C ALA A 316 -13.57 -15.68 -22.37
N ALA A 317 -14.29 -16.74 -22.77
CA ALA A 317 -15.03 -17.60 -21.84
C ALA A 317 -14.10 -18.32 -20.84
N TYR A 318 -12.93 -18.80 -21.28
CA TYR A 318 -11.93 -19.39 -20.39
C TYR A 318 -11.30 -18.35 -19.46
N GLN A 319 -11.12 -17.11 -19.90
CA GLN A 319 -10.65 -15.99 -19.05
C GLN A 319 -11.64 -15.68 -17.93
N VAL A 320 -12.96 -15.74 -18.17
CA VAL A 320 -13.96 -15.64 -17.09
C VAL A 320 -13.78 -16.75 -16.05
N ASN A 321 -13.54 -17.99 -16.47
CA ASN A 321 -13.31 -19.09 -15.53
C ASN A 321 -12.00 -18.88 -14.75
N GLN A 322 -10.93 -18.45 -15.42
CA GLN A 322 -9.67 -18.09 -14.76
C GLN A 322 -9.86 -17.02 -13.68
N SER A 323 -10.64 -15.94 -13.96
CA SER A 323 -10.94 -14.90 -12.97
C SER A 323 -11.71 -15.45 -11.76
N LYS A 324 -12.63 -16.41 -11.97
CA LYS A 324 -13.31 -17.11 -10.87
C LYS A 324 -12.34 -17.93 -10.01
N ASP A 325 -11.42 -18.66 -10.64
CA ASP A 325 -10.41 -19.43 -9.92
C ASP A 325 -9.46 -18.54 -9.12
N ILE A 326 -9.12 -17.35 -9.66
CA ILE A 326 -8.33 -16.33 -8.94
C ILE A 326 -9.09 -15.82 -7.70
N ARG A 327 -10.39 -15.50 -7.83
CA ARG A 327 -11.25 -15.12 -6.68
C ARG A 327 -11.29 -16.23 -5.63
N ASP A 328 -11.46 -17.47 -6.01
CA ASP A 328 -11.56 -18.62 -5.09
C ASP A 328 -10.22 -18.84 -4.35
N ARG A 329 -9.10 -18.63 -5.05
CA ARG A 329 -7.77 -18.61 -4.41
C ARG A 329 -7.64 -17.45 -3.43
N ALA A 330 -8.05 -16.23 -3.80
CA ALA A 330 -8.02 -15.07 -2.90
C ALA A 330 -8.87 -15.30 -1.65
N HIS A 331 -10.04 -15.93 -1.80
CA HIS A 331 -10.89 -16.30 -0.67
C HIS A 331 -10.18 -17.25 0.31
N ARG A 332 -9.51 -18.31 -0.19
CA ARG A 332 -8.76 -19.24 0.65
C ARG A 332 -7.60 -18.58 1.37
N LEU A 333 -6.86 -17.69 0.69
CA LEU A 333 -5.76 -16.94 1.29
C LEU A 333 -6.25 -15.98 2.38
N LEU A 334 -7.40 -15.34 2.16
CA LEU A 334 -8.02 -14.47 3.17
C LEU A 334 -8.47 -15.28 4.39
N GLU A 335 -9.09 -16.44 4.19
CA GLU A 335 -9.47 -17.32 5.29
C GLU A 335 -8.26 -17.78 6.10
N GLU A 336 -7.17 -18.19 5.43
CA GLU A 336 -5.92 -18.58 6.07
C GLU A 336 -5.32 -17.41 6.88
N SER A 337 -5.17 -16.25 6.26
CA SER A 337 -4.58 -15.08 6.94
C SER A 337 -5.41 -14.62 8.15
N THR A 338 -6.75 -14.65 8.04
CA THR A 338 -7.65 -14.31 9.14
C THR A 338 -7.52 -15.32 10.30
N ARG A 339 -7.47 -16.63 10.01
CA ARG A 339 -7.26 -17.67 11.02
C ARG A 339 -5.90 -17.55 11.70
N LEU A 340 -4.84 -17.28 10.95
CA LEU A 340 -3.50 -17.09 11.51
C LEU A 340 -3.42 -15.85 12.39
N ALA A 341 -4.00 -14.73 11.96
CA ALA A 341 -4.05 -13.49 12.73
C ALA A 341 -4.83 -13.68 14.04
N TRP A 342 -5.99 -14.35 13.98
CA TRP A 342 -6.80 -14.67 15.17
C TRP A 342 -6.06 -15.60 16.14
N SER A 343 -5.45 -16.66 15.64
CA SER A 343 -4.67 -17.59 16.48
C SER A 343 -3.47 -16.90 17.14
N ALA A 344 -2.79 -16.01 16.40
CA ALA A 344 -1.69 -15.22 16.98
C ALA A 344 -2.19 -14.31 18.12
N LEU A 345 -3.38 -13.69 17.97
CA LEU A 345 -3.99 -12.88 19.02
C LEU A 345 -4.28 -13.69 20.29
N GLU A 346 -5.00 -14.82 20.16
CA GLU A 346 -5.32 -15.67 21.31
C GLU A 346 -4.08 -16.21 22.04
N LEU A 347 -3.06 -16.63 21.28
CA LEU A 347 -1.83 -17.17 21.85
C LEU A 347 -0.99 -16.09 22.52
N SER A 348 -0.86 -14.90 21.91
CA SER A 348 -0.10 -13.78 22.49
C SER A 348 -0.72 -13.29 23.80
N GLU A 349 -2.04 -13.17 23.89
CA GLU A 349 -2.72 -12.77 25.14
C GLU A 349 -2.47 -13.77 26.28
N ARG A 350 -2.55 -15.06 26.00
CA ARG A 350 -2.25 -16.10 26.98
C ARG A 350 -0.77 -16.09 27.39
N GLN A 351 0.14 -15.95 26.45
CA GLN A 351 1.58 -15.91 26.69
C GLN A 351 1.97 -14.72 27.58
N THR A 352 1.45 -13.52 27.27
CA THR A 352 1.72 -12.30 28.02
C THR A 352 1.34 -12.44 29.49
N GLN A 353 0.19 -13.08 29.80
CA GLN A 353 -0.23 -13.33 31.18
C GLN A 353 0.77 -14.19 31.98
N TYR A 354 1.32 -15.25 31.37
CA TYR A 354 2.30 -16.10 32.02
C TYR A 354 3.66 -15.45 32.15
N LEU A 355 4.09 -14.69 31.16
CA LEU A 355 5.34 -13.92 31.20
C LEU A 355 5.28 -12.81 32.25
N GLN A 356 4.13 -12.14 32.42
CA GLN A 356 3.95 -11.19 33.52
C GLN A 356 4.13 -11.85 34.91
N LYS A 357 3.53 -13.05 35.13
CA LYS A 357 3.72 -13.80 36.36
C LYS A 357 5.19 -14.20 36.58
N HIS A 358 5.91 -14.53 35.49
CA HIS A 358 7.33 -14.84 35.55
C HIS A 358 8.14 -13.59 35.95
N VAL A 359 7.89 -12.43 35.38
CA VAL A 359 8.52 -11.17 35.77
C VAL A 359 8.29 -10.86 37.24
N ASP A 360 7.05 -10.98 37.71
CA ASP A 360 6.70 -10.68 39.11
C ASP A 360 7.36 -11.64 40.07
N ALA A 361 7.45 -12.92 39.74
CA ALA A 361 8.14 -13.91 40.58
C ALA A 361 9.65 -13.68 40.60
N SER A 362 10.29 -13.46 39.46
CA SER A 362 11.71 -13.16 39.32
C SER A 362 12.10 -11.89 40.08
N ALA A 363 11.27 -10.81 39.98
CA ALA A 363 11.50 -9.56 40.70
C ALA A 363 11.48 -9.76 42.24
N ARG A 364 10.52 -10.56 42.75
CA ARG A 364 10.50 -10.90 44.17
C ARG A 364 11.72 -11.71 44.59
N THR A 365 12.19 -12.65 43.76
CA THR A 365 13.37 -13.46 44.02
C THR A 365 14.64 -12.61 44.10
N VAL A 366 14.82 -11.67 43.12
CA VAL A 366 15.94 -10.71 43.15
C VAL A 366 15.97 -9.95 44.48
N SER A 367 14.84 -9.29 44.84
CA SER A 367 14.77 -8.53 46.08
C SER A 367 15.07 -9.38 47.35
N ALA A 368 14.63 -10.63 47.37
CA ALA A 368 14.91 -11.53 48.48
C ALA A 368 16.40 -11.93 48.52
N TYR A 369 17.00 -12.27 47.37
CA TYR A 369 18.40 -12.71 47.30
C TYR A 369 19.39 -11.57 47.55
N GLU A 370 19.09 -10.32 47.11
CA GLU A 370 19.90 -9.17 47.47
C GLU A 370 19.96 -8.95 49.00
N LYS A 371 18.83 -9.03 49.71
CA LYS A 371 18.77 -8.90 51.15
C LYS A 371 19.55 -10.05 51.85
N GLN A 372 19.41 -11.28 51.39
CA GLN A 372 20.14 -12.44 51.95
C GLN A 372 21.64 -12.35 51.68
N PHE A 373 22.06 -11.82 50.52
CA PHE A 373 23.47 -11.58 50.22
C PHE A 373 24.09 -10.53 51.15
N GLN A 374 23.35 -9.44 51.43
CA GLN A 374 23.83 -8.40 52.37
C GLN A 374 24.14 -8.94 53.78
N ILE A 375 23.40 -9.93 54.23
CA ILE A 375 23.60 -10.57 55.56
C ILE A 375 24.45 -11.86 55.49
N GLY A 376 25.05 -12.16 54.31
CA GLY A 376 25.97 -13.29 54.15
C GLY A 376 25.31 -14.67 54.00
N GLN A 377 23.96 -14.73 53.78
CA GLN A 377 23.22 -16.00 53.63
C GLN A 377 23.13 -16.48 52.17
N ARG A 378 23.58 -15.70 51.22
CA ARG A 378 23.62 -16.04 49.79
C ARG A 378 24.93 -15.62 49.16
N THR A 379 25.29 -16.30 48.06
CA THR A 379 26.48 -15.96 47.27
C THR A 379 26.21 -14.85 46.28
N LEU A 380 27.25 -14.13 45.81
CA LEU A 380 27.18 -13.19 44.74
C LEU A 380 26.62 -13.83 43.46
N LEU A 381 27.03 -15.08 43.18
CA LEU A 381 26.58 -15.86 42.03
C LEU A 381 25.05 -16.00 42.00
N ASP A 382 24.43 -16.27 43.14
CA ASP A 382 22.97 -16.40 43.24
C ASP A 382 22.26 -15.08 42.86
N VAL A 383 22.75 -13.92 43.35
CA VAL A 383 22.21 -12.61 43.01
C VAL A 383 22.36 -12.32 41.53
N LEU A 384 23.57 -12.52 40.97
CA LEU A 384 23.81 -12.24 39.53
C LEU A 384 23.00 -13.14 38.61
N ASN A 385 22.75 -14.39 39.00
CA ASN A 385 21.89 -15.29 38.24
C ASN A 385 20.43 -14.85 38.25
N THR A 386 19.91 -14.44 39.42
CA THR A 386 18.51 -13.97 39.52
C THR A 386 18.30 -12.62 38.82
N GLU A 387 19.28 -11.72 38.85
CA GLU A 387 19.26 -10.48 38.06
C GLU A 387 19.20 -10.74 36.53
N ASN A 388 20.02 -11.68 36.05
CA ASN A 388 19.99 -12.06 34.64
C ASN A 388 18.66 -12.73 34.26
N GLU A 389 18.08 -13.55 35.13
CA GLU A 389 16.75 -14.15 34.94
C GLU A 389 15.65 -13.07 34.82
N LEU A 390 15.65 -12.09 35.75
CA LEU A 390 14.69 -10.97 35.70
C LEU A 390 14.86 -10.13 34.44
N PHE A 391 16.08 -9.83 34.01
CA PHE A 391 16.34 -9.12 32.76
C PHE A 391 15.76 -9.87 31.54
N ASN A 392 16.01 -11.17 31.44
CA ASN A 392 15.49 -12.01 30.38
C ASN A 392 13.96 -12.12 30.42
N ALA A 393 13.38 -12.29 31.61
CA ALA A 393 11.94 -12.35 31.82
C ALA A 393 11.25 -11.04 31.35
N ARG A 394 11.79 -9.88 31.73
CA ARG A 394 11.30 -8.56 31.29
C ARG A 394 11.39 -8.38 29.78
N LYS A 395 12.52 -8.78 29.17
CA LYS A 395 12.71 -8.72 27.72
C LYS A 395 11.70 -9.61 26.97
N ALA A 396 11.47 -10.82 27.45
CA ALA A 396 10.49 -11.75 26.88
C ALA A 396 9.06 -11.22 27.04
N TYR A 397 8.73 -10.62 28.17
CA TYR A 397 7.45 -9.97 28.40
C TYR A 397 7.21 -8.81 27.41
N LEU A 398 8.19 -7.91 27.26
CA LEU A 398 8.09 -6.81 26.30
C LEU A 398 7.85 -7.30 24.88
N GLN A 399 8.57 -8.34 24.44
CA GLN A 399 8.36 -8.92 23.12
C GLN A 399 6.92 -9.40 22.95
N ALA A 400 6.43 -10.24 23.86
CA ALA A 400 5.09 -10.82 23.78
C ALA A 400 3.98 -9.76 23.87
N ASP A 401 4.19 -8.70 24.62
CA ASP A 401 3.25 -7.61 24.79
C ASP A 401 3.10 -6.80 23.48
N TYR A 402 4.19 -6.44 22.81
CA TYR A 402 4.17 -5.78 21.51
C TYR A 402 3.67 -6.70 20.39
N ASP A 403 4.00 -8.01 20.43
CA ASP A 403 3.45 -9.00 19.51
C ASP A 403 1.92 -9.11 19.65
N GLY A 404 1.40 -9.00 20.88
CA GLY A 404 -0.04 -8.96 21.15
C GLY A 404 -0.74 -7.73 20.58
N ILE A 405 -0.12 -6.55 20.70
CA ILE A 405 -0.64 -5.32 20.08
C ILE A 405 -0.67 -5.48 18.55
N LEU A 406 0.42 -5.94 17.96
CA LEU A 406 0.51 -6.17 16.52
C LEU A 406 -0.51 -7.18 16.02
N ALA A 407 -0.77 -8.26 16.80
CA ALA A 407 -1.75 -9.27 16.42
C ALA A 407 -3.17 -8.69 16.31
N ARG A 408 -3.55 -7.73 17.16
CA ARG A 408 -4.83 -7.02 17.04
C ARG A 408 -4.93 -6.25 15.73
N TYR A 409 -3.91 -5.48 15.38
CA TYR A 409 -3.87 -4.74 14.11
C TYR A 409 -3.87 -5.67 12.88
N ARG A 410 -3.24 -6.85 12.98
CA ARG A 410 -3.31 -7.87 11.92
C ARG A 410 -4.73 -8.42 11.73
N VAL A 411 -5.49 -8.62 12.81
CA VAL A 411 -6.90 -9.01 12.70
C VAL A 411 -7.71 -7.91 12.00
N LEU A 412 -7.51 -6.65 12.37
CA LEU A 412 -8.18 -5.50 11.74
C LEU A 412 -7.82 -5.36 10.25
N ASN A 413 -6.56 -5.60 9.89
CA ASN A 413 -6.16 -5.61 8.48
C ASN A 413 -6.82 -6.76 7.70
N ALA A 414 -6.83 -7.97 8.26
CA ALA A 414 -7.47 -9.13 7.62
C ALA A 414 -8.98 -8.91 7.42
N THR A 415 -9.66 -8.26 8.37
CA THR A 415 -11.08 -7.89 8.26
C THR A 415 -11.33 -6.66 7.38
N GLY A 416 -10.28 -5.95 6.92
CA GLY A 416 -10.39 -4.74 6.11
C GLY A 416 -10.85 -3.50 6.88
N GLN A 417 -10.75 -3.49 8.21
CA GLN A 417 -11.23 -2.42 9.10
C GLN A 417 -10.11 -1.60 9.76
N LEU A 418 -8.84 -1.81 9.35
CA LEU A 418 -7.69 -1.19 10.00
C LEU A 418 -7.71 0.34 9.90
N LEU A 419 -7.99 0.89 8.72
CA LEU A 419 -8.03 2.34 8.52
C LEU A 419 -9.24 2.99 9.20
N ASP A 420 -10.37 2.29 9.26
CA ASP A 420 -11.59 2.75 9.94
C ASP A 420 -11.36 2.85 11.46
N GLU A 421 -10.71 1.84 12.04
CA GLU A 421 -10.35 1.84 13.47
C GLU A 421 -9.38 2.97 13.80
N MET A 422 -8.35 3.18 12.97
CA MET A 422 -7.38 4.25 13.13
C MET A 422 -7.98 5.65 12.85
N ARG A 423 -9.23 5.73 12.35
CA ARG A 423 -9.90 6.98 11.98
C ARG A 423 -9.04 7.85 11.05
N VAL A 424 -8.33 7.19 10.13
CA VAL A 424 -7.51 7.86 9.13
C VAL A 424 -8.42 8.26 7.97
N ASP A 425 -8.55 9.56 7.74
CA ASP A 425 -9.33 10.07 6.62
C ASP A 425 -8.72 9.63 5.29
N ILE A 426 -9.49 8.89 4.53
CA ILE A 426 -9.16 8.50 3.16
C ILE A 426 -9.63 9.63 2.23
N PRO A 427 -8.80 10.06 1.24
CA PRO A 427 -9.24 11.06 0.29
C PRO A 427 -10.54 10.66 -0.41
N ASP A 428 -11.51 11.57 -0.49
CA ASP A 428 -12.80 11.38 -1.19
C ASP A 428 -12.67 10.75 -2.57
N ALA A 429 -11.54 11.03 -3.28
CA ALA A 429 -11.26 10.48 -4.59
C ALA A 429 -11.04 8.95 -4.60
N TRP A 430 -10.70 8.35 -3.46
CA TRP A 430 -10.50 6.90 -3.32
C TRP A 430 -11.82 6.17 -2.98
N GLU A 431 -12.76 6.88 -2.37
CA GLU A 431 -14.06 6.30 -1.95
C GLU A 431 -15.10 6.33 -3.07
N LYS A 432 -15.05 7.34 -3.94
CA LYS A 432 -16.06 7.53 -4.97
C LYS A 432 -15.89 6.51 -6.10
N SER A 433 -16.94 5.72 -6.33
CA SER A 433 -17.05 4.84 -7.49
C SER A 433 -16.90 5.66 -8.79
N VAL A 434 -16.17 5.10 -9.75
CA VAL A 434 -15.94 5.75 -11.06
C VAL A 434 -17.22 5.64 -11.89
N ARG A 435 -17.86 6.79 -12.15
CA ARG A 435 -19.11 6.89 -12.94
C ARG A 435 -18.88 7.03 -14.45
#